data_07bd6423b193770e3097ee9c0ad0cfe8
#
_entry.id   07bd6423b193770e3097ee9c0ad0cfe8
#
_cell.length_a   1.000
_cell.length_b   1.000
_cell.length_c   1.000
_cell.angle_alpha   90.00
_cell.angle_beta   90.00
_cell.angle_gamma   90.00
#
_symmetry.space_group_name_H-M   'P 1'
#
loop_
_entity.id
_entity.type
_entity.pdbx_description
1 polymer ?
#
loop_
_entity_poly.entity_id
_entity_poly.type
_entity_poly.pdbx_seq_one_letter_code
_entity_poly.pdbx_strand_id
1 'polypeptide(L)'
;AEERLLRAIFGEKAREVRDTSLKVPHGEAGIIVDVKRFTRENGDEMSPGVNEVVRVYIAQKRKISVGDKMAGRHGNKGVVSRILPREDMPYLPDGTPLDIVLNPLGVPSRMNIGQMLEVHLGYAAQALGWKVATPVFNGANEETIRETLNKAGLREDGKSVLYDGRTGQKFDNDVTVGWVYFLKLHHLVDDKIHARSTGPYSCLLYTSDAADEGLG
;
A
#
# COMPACT_ATOMS: atom_id res chain seq x y z
N ALA A 1 15.44 28.82 -20.94
CA ALA A 1 15.01 29.92 -21.82
C ALA A 1 14.71 31.17 -20.99
N GLU A 2 14.00 31.10 -19.90
CA GLU A 2 13.61 32.20 -19.03
C GLU A 2 14.80 32.88 -18.33
N GLU A 3 15.78 32.13 -17.91
CA GLU A 3 17.02 32.65 -17.29
C GLU A 3 17.84 33.51 -18.24
N ARG A 4 17.84 33.17 -19.53
CA ARG A 4 18.49 34.00 -20.56
C ARG A 4 17.73 35.29 -20.82
N LEU A 5 16.40 35.23 -20.73
CA LEU A 5 15.51 36.38 -20.92
C LEU A 5 15.67 37.37 -19.75
N LEU A 6 15.70 36.87 -18.51
CA LEU A 6 15.95 37.67 -17.33
C LEU A 6 17.31 38.35 -17.33
N ARG A 7 18.35 37.64 -17.78
CA ARG A 7 19.69 38.24 -17.98
C ARG A 7 19.71 39.32 -19.03
N ALA A 8 18.94 39.18 -20.12
CA ALA A 8 18.81 40.19 -21.15
C ALA A 8 18.07 41.46 -20.68
N ILE A 9 17.06 41.31 -19.80
CA ILE A 9 16.25 42.43 -19.30
C ILE A 9 16.96 43.19 -18.18
N PHE A 10 17.63 42.50 -17.25
CA PHE A 10 18.20 43.12 -16.03
C PHE A 10 19.73 43.34 -16.09
N GLY A 11 20.42 43.01 -17.19
CA GLY A 11 21.84 43.24 -17.39
C GLY A 11 22.75 42.52 -16.36
N GLU A 12 23.83 43.21 -15.93
CA GLU A 12 24.81 42.60 -15.00
C GLU A 12 24.23 42.22 -13.60
N LYS A 13 23.20 42.88 -13.14
CA LYS A 13 22.48 42.53 -11.89
C LYS A 13 21.77 41.15 -11.97
N ALA A 14 21.55 40.64 -13.17
CA ALA A 14 20.96 39.33 -13.39
C ALA A 14 21.86 38.14 -12.98
N ARG A 15 23.12 38.37 -12.62
CA ARG A 15 24.00 37.31 -12.09
C ARG A 15 23.54 36.74 -10.74
N GLU A 16 22.80 37.52 -9.98
CA GLU A 16 22.23 37.09 -8.68
C GLU A 16 20.81 36.50 -8.79
N VAL A 17 20.16 36.60 -9.95
CA VAL A 17 18.83 36.08 -10.17
C VAL A 17 18.88 34.57 -10.34
N ARG A 18 18.26 33.86 -9.42
CA ARG A 18 18.11 32.42 -9.46
C ARG A 18 16.67 32.06 -9.82
N ASP A 19 16.49 31.16 -10.77
CA ASP A 19 15.18 30.58 -11.04
C ASP A 19 14.79 29.66 -9.87
N THR A 20 13.79 30.08 -9.09
CA THR A 20 13.24 29.34 -7.95
C THR A 20 11.91 28.68 -8.30
N SER A 21 11.53 28.61 -9.57
CA SER A 21 10.30 28.00 -10.02
C SER A 21 10.18 26.56 -9.57
N LEU A 22 9.00 26.18 -9.11
CA LEU A 22 8.70 24.81 -8.77
C LEU A 22 8.72 23.95 -10.04
N LYS A 23 9.54 22.92 -10.04
CA LYS A 23 9.64 21.93 -11.11
C LYS A 23 9.21 20.58 -10.61
N VAL A 24 8.65 19.76 -11.50
CA VAL A 24 8.36 18.37 -11.18
C VAL A 24 9.66 17.66 -10.82
N PRO A 25 9.74 17.02 -9.63
CA PRO A 25 10.94 16.29 -9.22
C PRO A 25 11.29 15.19 -10.22
N HIS A 26 12.59 14.88 -10.32
CA HIS A 26 13.05 13.82 -11.20
C HIS A 26 12.48 12.46 -10.77
N GLY A 27 11.91 11.71 -11.70
CA GLY A 27 11.27 10.42 -11.45
C GLY A 27 9.79 10.51 -11.08
N GLU A 28 9.21 11.70 -10.92
CA GLU A 28 7.78 11.88 -10.74
C GLU A 28 7.07 12.14 -12.06
N ALA A 29 5.90 11.54 -12.22
CA ALA A 29 5.03 11.74 -13.38
C ALA A 29 3.55 11.68 -12.95
N GLY A 30 2.70 12.38 -13.70
CA GLY A 30 1.28 12.36 -13.42
C GLY A 30 0.49 13.08 -14.52
N ILE A 31 -0.83 12.97 -14.44
CA ILE A 31 -1.77 13.62 -15.36
C ILE A 31 -2.44 14.77 -14.61
N ILE A 32 -2.42 15.95 -15.20
CA ILE A 32 -3.11 17.11 -14.64
C ILE A 32 -4.62 16.90 -14.84
N VAL A 33 -5.36 16.90 -13.74
CA VAL A 33 -6.81 16.68 -13.72
C VAL A 33 -7.54 18.01 -13.65
N ASP A 34 -7.03 18.95 -12.87
CA ASP A 34 -7.67 20.25 -12.66
C ASP A 34 -6.62 21.31 -12.32
N VAL A 35 -6.90 22.57 -12.62
CA VAL A 35 -6.07 23.72 -12.28
C VAL A 35 -6.95 24.82 -11.72
N LYS A 36 -6.67 25.28 -10.50
CA LYS A 36 -7.34 26.41 -9.86
C LYS A 36 -6.37 27.57 -9.72
N ARG A 37 -6.81 28.74 -10.16
CA ARG A 37 -6.05 29.98 -10.08
C ARG A 37 -6.74 30.92 -9.10
N PHE A 38 -6.00 31.38 -8.13
CA PHE A 38 -6.43 32.35 -7.13
C PHE A 38 -5.64 33.63 -7.34
N THR A 39 -6.31 34.76 -7.38
CA THR A 39 -5.67 36.07 -7.57
C THR A 39 -6.19 37.04 -6.53
N ARG A 40 -5.32 37.96 -6.12
CA ARG A 40 -5.68 39.01 -5.18
C ARG A 40 -6.76 39.93 -5.72
N GLU A 41 -6.82 40.11 -7.05
CA GLU A 41 -7.84 40.89 -7.74
C GLU A 41 -9.24 40.31 -7.59
N ASN A 42 -9.35 38.98 -7.45
CA ASN A 42 -10.61 38.28 -7.23
C ASN A 42 -11.08 38.29 -5.76
N GLY A 43 -10.33 38.91 -4.84
CA GLY A 43 -10.68 38.98 -3.44
C GLY A 43 -10.28 37.77 -2.63
N ASP A 44 -9.43 36.87 -3.17
CA ASP A 44 -8.95 35.68 -2.48
C ASP A 44 -7.94 36.07 -1.38
N GLU A 45 -8.09 35.44 -0.19
CA GLU A 45 -7.14 35.63 0.91
C GLU A 45 -5.78 35.01 0.57
N MET A 46 -4.73 35.84 0.59
CA MET A 46 -3.38 35.41 0.28
C MET A 46 -2.37 35.88 1.31
N SER A 47 -1.31 35.10 1.47
CA SER A 47 -0.18 35.48 2.31
C SER A 47 0.48 36.79 1.85
N PRO A 48 1.04 37.60 2.76
CA PRO A 48 1.76 38.81 2.38
C PRO A 48 2.85 38.54 1.35
N GLY A 49 2.92 39.35 0.28
CA GLY A 49 3.90 39.22 -0.80
C GLY A 49 3.52 38.24 -1.91
N VAL A 50 2.41 37.51 -1.79
CA VAL A 50 1.92 36.60 -2.84
C VAL A 50 0.83 37.34 -3.64
N ASN A 51 0.98 37.39 -4.95
CA ASN A 51 0.01 38.04 -5.85
C ASN A 51 -0.92 37.02 -6.51
N GLU A 52 -0.43 35.83 -6.76
CA GLU A 52 -1.16 34.77 -7.43
C GLU A 52 -0.76 33.41 -6.89
N VAL A 53 -1.74 32.51 -6.73
CA VAL A 53 -1.54 31.11 -6.36
C VAL A 53 -2.20 30.22 -7.40
N VAL A 54 -1.42 29.32 -7.96
CA VAL A 54 -1.92 28.30 -8.88
C VAL A 54 -1.86 26.95 -8.20
N ARG A 55 -3.01 26.29 -8.07
CA ARG A 55 -3.12 24.93 -7.52
C ARG A 55 -3.38 23.96 -8.66
N VAL A 56 -2.42 23.10 -8.90
CA VAL A 56 -2.48 22.06 -9.92
C VAL A 56 -2.80 20.71 -9.25
N TYR A 57 -3.88 20.08 -9.68
CA TYR A 57 -4.29 18.75 -9.21
C TYR A 57 -3.73 17.71 -10.17
N ILE A 58 -2.90 16.81 -9.63
CA ILE A 58 -2.22 15.78 -10.42
C ILE A 58 -2.70 14.42 -9.97
N ALA A 59 -3.15 13.59 -10.91
CA ALA A 59 -3.47 12.20 -10.69
C ALA A 59 -2.26 11.31 -11.00
N GLN A 60 -1.91 10.46 -10.05
CA GLN A 60 -0.89 9.43 -10.20
C GLN A 60 -1.50 8.06 -9.96
N LYS A 61 -1.14 7.10 -10.79
CA LYS A 61 -1.54 5.71 -10.62
C LYS A 61 -0.41 4.93 -9.94
N ARG A 62 -0.50 4.79 -8.63
CA ARG A 62 0.48 4.07 -7.83
C ARG A 62 0.05 2.61 -7.68
N LYS A 63 0.83 1.70 -8.24
CA LYS A 63 0.68 0.26 -8.04
C LYS A 63 1.36 -0.16 -6.74
N ILE A 64 0.95 -1.33 -6.22
CA ILE A 64 1.61 -1.96 -5.08
C ILE A 64 3.04 -2.32 -5.47
N SER A 65 3.99 -2.04 -4.58
CA SER A 65 5.41 -2.37 -4.73
C SER A 65 5.94 -3.06 -3.47
N VAL A 66 7.09 -3.70 -3.61
CA VAL A 66 7.80 -4.29 -2.46
C VAL A 66 8.13 -3.19 -1.45
N GLY A 67 7.82 -3.43 -0.18
CA GLY A 67 7.97 -2.45 0.89
C GLY A 67 6.70 -1.66 1.23
N ASP A 68 5.66 -1.73 0.42
CA ASP A 68 4.37 -1.10 0.73
C ASP A 68 3.65 -1.84 1.86
N LYS A 69 2.96 -1.10 2.71
CA LYS A 69 2.25 -1.64 3.85
C LYS A 69 0.79 -1.93 3.52
N MET A 70 0.36 -3.11 3.87
CA MET A 70 -1.02 -3.55 3.76
C MET A 70 -1.57 -4.02 5.10
N ALA A 71 -2.86 -3.97 5.27
CA ALA A 71 -3.53 -4.44 6.47
C ALA A 71 -4.92 -5.00 6.17
N GLY A 72 -5.36 -5.93 7.01
CA GLY A 72 -6.75 -6.38 7.07
C GLY A 72 -7.55 -5.55 8.07
N ARG A 73 -8.75 -6.04 8.40
CA ARG A 73 -9.68 -5.39 9.34
C ARG A 73 -9.53 -5.83 10.80
N HIS A 74 -8.60 -6.72 11.10
CA HIS A 74 -8.47 -7.38 12.43
C HIS A 74 -7.15 -7.02 13.14
N GLY A 75 -6.57 -5.87 12.84
CA GLY A 75 -5.28 -5.47 13.40
C GLY A 75 -4.07 -6.19 12.79
N ASN A 76 -4.28 -7.02 11.79
CA ASN A 76 -3.24 -7.68 11.02
C ASN A 76 -2.66 -6.71 10.00
N LYS A 77 -1.36 -6.50 10.06
CA LYS A 77 -0.60 -5.62 9.19
C LYS A 77 0.66 -6.31 8.70
N GLY A 78 1.09 -5.97 7.52
CA GLY A 78 2.30 -6.53 6.95
C GLY A 78 2.86 -5.65 5.85
N VAL A 79 4.11 -5.92 5.50
CA VAL A 79 4.82 -5.25 4.42
C VAL A 79 4.99 -6.23 3.29
N VAL A 80 4.76 -5.78 2.07
CA VAL A 80 4.96 -6.60 0.87
C VAL A 80 6.43 -6.94 0.73
N SER A 81 6.78 -8.21 0.84
CA SER A 81 8.15 -8.69 0.73
C SER A 81 8.52 -9.11 -0.68
N ARG A 82 7.57 -9.64 -1.43
CA ARG A 82 7.76 -10.13 -2.80
C ARG A 82 6.53 -9.89 -3.66
N ILE A 83 6.77 -9.60 -4.93
CA ILE A 83 5.77 -9.62 -5.98
C ILE A 83 6.21 -10.68 -6.98
N LEU A 84 5.37 -11.68 -7.17
CA LEU A 84 5.63 -12.80 -8.08
C LEU A 84 4.73 -12.69 -9.31
N PRO A 85 5.19 -13.20 -10.46
CA PRO A 85 4.31 -13.42 -11.60
C PRO A 85 3.16 -14.38 -11.24
N ARG A 86 2.08 -14.27 -11.95
CA ARG A 86 0.87 -15.07 -11.70
C ARG A 86 1.12 -16.58 -11.83
N GLU A 87 2.01 -16.96 -12.72
CA GLU A 87 2.41 -18.34 -12.99
C GLU A 87 3.17 -18.97 -11.83
N ASP A 88 3.90 -18.16 -11.07
CA ASP A 88 4.72 -18.63 -9.93
C ASP A 88 3.94 -18.70 -8.62
N MET A 89 2.72 -18.16 -8.58
CA MET A 89 1.87 -18.19 -7.40
C MET A 89 1.28 -19.59 -7.18
N PRO A 90 1.10 -20.02 -5.93
CA PRO A 90 0.35 -21.24 -5.63
C PRO A 90 -1.06 -21.17 -6.22
N TYR A 91 -1.58 -22.30 -6.67
CA TYR A 91 -2.89 -22.38 -7.29
C TYR A 91 -3.74 -23.53 -6.74
N LEU A 92 -5.05 -23.35 -6.82
CA LEU A 92 -6.05 -24.34 -6.45
C LEU A 92 -6.14 -25.45 -7.52
N PRO A 93 -6.78 -26.61 -7.22
CA PRO A 93 -6.95 -27.69 -8.18
C PRO A 93 -7.70 -27.31 -9.46
N ASP A 94 -8.51 -26.26 -9.40
CA ASP A 94 -9.22 -25.68 -10.56
C ASP A 94 -8.34 -24.79 -11.43
N GLY A 95 -7.08 -24.57 -11.06
CA GLY A 95 -6.12 -23.71 -11.74
C GLY A 95 -6.17 -22.24 -11.35
N THR A 96 -7.02 -21.85 -10.40
CA THR A 96 -7.10 -20.45 -9.92
C THR A 96 -5.88 -20.12 -9.07
N PRO A 97 -5.04 -19.14 -9.44
CA PRO A 97 -3.89 -18.74 -8.65
C PRO A 97 -4.34 -17.91 -7.44
N LEU A 98 -3.56 -17.97 -6.34
CA LEU A 98 -3.76 -17.11 -5.20
C LEU A 98 -3.26 -15.69 -5.50
N ASP A 99 -3.95 -14.70 -4.96
CA ASP A 99 -3.57 -13.29 -5.11
C ASP A 99 -2.57 -12.85 -4.05
N ILE A 100 -2.64 -13.41 -2.84
CA ILE A 100 -1.78 -13.08 -1.72
C ILE A 100 -1.45 -14.32 -0.89
N VAL A 101 -0.23 -14.39 -0.39
CA VAL A 101 0.23 -15.40 0.57
C VAL A 101 0.70 -14.69 1.83
N LEU A 102 0.17 -15.12 2.97
CA LEU A 102 0.42 -14.51 4.27
C LEU A 102 1.20 -15.46 5.17
N ASN A 103 2.08 -14.88 6.00
CA ASN A 103 2.81 -15.65 7.00
C ASN A 103 1.88 -15.99 8.18
N PRO A 104 1.68 -17.27 8.50
CA PRO A 104 0.79 -17.69 9.59
C PRO A 104 1.33 -17.32 10.99
N LEU A 105 2.61 -17.07 11.15
CA LEU A 105 3.21 -16.66 12.43
C LEU A 105 2.65 -15.32 12.96
N GLY A 106 2.06 -14.49 12.11
CA GLY A 106 1.41 -13.25 12.51
C GLY A 106 0.08 -13.43 13.24
N VAL A 107 -0.46 -14.65 13.35
CA VAL A 107 -1.79 -14.93 13.93
C VAL A 107 -1.71 -15.36 15.40
N PRO A 108 -0.95 -16.39 15.81
CA PRO A 108 -1.09 -16.99 17.14
C PRO A 108 -0.72 -16.05 18.28
N SER A 109 0.41 -15.36 18.17
CA SER A 109 0.91 -14.46 19.21
C SER A 109 0.09 -13.19 19.39
N ARG A 110 -0.63 -12.77 18.34
CA ARG A 110 -1.40 -11.51 18.31
C ARG A 110 -2.87 -11.69 18.67
N MET A 111 -3.31 -12.93 18.86
CA MET A 111 -4.69 -13.29 19.27
C MET A 111 -5.78 -12.67 18.37
N ASN A 112 -5.50 -12.43 17.11
CA ASN A 112 -6.43 -11.86 16.13
C ASN A 112 -7.09 -12.94 15.28
N ILE A 113 -7.70 -13.92 15.94
CA ILE A 113 -8.32 -15.09 15.31
C ILE A 113 -9.50 -14.73 14.40
N GLY A 114 -10.10 -13.56 14.58
CA GLY A 114 -11.18 -13.05 13.73
C GLY A 114 -10.82 -13.01 12.24
N GLN A 115 -9.55 -12.81 11.90
CA GLN A 115 -9.09 -12.90 10.51
C GLN A 115 -9.26 -14.30 9.92
N MET A 116 -9.07 -15.36 10.72
CA MET A 116 -9.25 -16.75 10.27
C MET A 116 -10.73 -17.05 10.04
N LEU A 117 -11.61 -16.57 10.93
CA LEU A 117 -13.04 -16.69 10.76
C LEU A 117 -13.52 -15.94 9.50
N GLU A 118 -12.96 -14.76 9.23
CA GLU A 118 -13.22 -14.00 8.00
C GLU A 118 -12.81 -14.80 6.75
N VAL A 119 -11.65 -15.43 6.76
CA VAL A 119 -11.16 -16.25 5.63
C VAL A 119 -12.16 -17.36 5.31
N HIS A 120 -12.59 -18.11 6.30
CA HIS A 120 -13.50 -19.23 6.11
C HIS A 120 -14.89 -18.78 5.64
N LEU A 121 -15.46 -17.79 6.33
CA LEU A 121 -16.76 -17.25 5.98
C LEU A 121 -16.75 -16.57 4.60
N GLY A 122 -15.68 -15.85 4.28
CA GLY A 122 -15.50 -15.23 2.99
C GLY A 122 -15.42 -16.23 1.84
N TYR A 123 -14.78 -17.38 2.07
CA TYR A 123 -14.71 -18.45 1.07
C TYR A 123 -16.09 -19.04 0.79
N ALA A 124 -16.85 -19.36 1.85
CA ALA A 124 -18.20 -19.84 1.72
C ALA A 124 -19.15 -18.81 1.08
N ALA A 125 -19.04 -17.54 1.47
CA ALA A 125 -19.84 -16.46 0.92
C ALA A 125 -19.58 -16.24 -0.57
N GLN A 126 -18.33 -16.33 -0.99
CA GLN A 126 -17.97 -16.24 -2.42
C GLN A 126 -18.57 -17.38 -3.23
N ALA A 127 -18.50 -18.61 -2.73
CA ALA A 127 -19.07 -19.78 -3.39
C ALA A 127 -20.62 -19.70 -3.51
N LEU A 128 -21.28 -19.12 -2.52
CA LEU A 128 -22.73 -18.94 -2.48
C LEU A 128 -23.22 -17.63 -3.11
N GLY A 129 -22.31 -16.73 -3.46
CA GLY A 129 -22.65 -15.40 -3.99
C GLY A 129 -23.27 -14.45 -2.95
N TRP A 130 -23.00 -14.67 -1.66
CA TRP A 130 -23.56 -13.87 -0.58
C TRP A 130 -22.69 -12.66 -0.24
N LYS A 131 -23.37 -11.63 0.29
CA LYS A 131 -22.75 -10.52 1.01
C LYS A 131 -23.13 -10.64 2.49
N VAL A 132 -22.13 -10.87 3.33
CA VAL A 132 -22.34 -11.15 4.76
C VAL A 132 -21.93 -9.93 5.58
N ALA A 133 -22.81 -9.49 6.47
CA ALA A 133 -22.53 -8.45 7.46
C ALA A 133 -22.45 -9.10 8.86
N THR A 134 -21.33 -8.87 9.53
CA THR A 134 -21.05 -9.42 10.87
C THR A 134 -20.74 -8.28 11.85
N PRO A 135 -21.77 -7.69 12.51
CA PRO A 135 -21.56 -6.70 13.56
C PRO A 135 -20.74 -7.27 14.71
N VAL A 136 -20.04 -6.42 15.45
CA VAL A 136 -19.07 -6.83 16.50
C VAL A 136 -19.69 -7.75 17.55
N PHE A 137 -20.92 -7.47 18.00
CA PHE A 137 -21.60 -8.25 19.05
C PHE A 137 -22.65 -9.25 18.53
N ASN A 138 -22.84 -9.31 17.22
CA ASN A 138 -23.76 -10.23 16.57
C ASN A 138 -23.12 -10.82 15.33
N GLY A 139 -21.96 -11.41 15.51
CA GLY A 139 -21.19 -12.07 14.46
C GLY A 139 -21.59 -13.52 14.24
N ALA A 140 -20.93 -14.16 13.27
CA ALA A 140 -21.09 -15.58 13.01
C ALA A 140 -20.27 -16.41 14.00
N ASN A 141 -20.91 -17.45 14.56
CA ASN A 141 -20.27 -18.44 15.41
C ASN A 141 -19.52 -19.47 14.55
N GLU A 142 -18.61 -20.22 15.16
CA GLU A 142 -17.87 -21.30 14.49
C GLU A 142 -18.79 -22.34 13.85
N GLU A 143 -19.86 -22.73 14.56
CA GLU A 143 -20.89 -23.67 14.06
C GLU A 143 -21.57 -23.14 12.81
N THR A 144 -21.98 -21.87 12.82
CA THR A 144 -22.60 -21.20 11.67
C THR A 144 -21.68 -21.17 10.47
N ILE A 145 -20.38 -20.95 10.70
CA ILE A 145 -19.37 -20.94 9.63
C ILE A 145 -19.20 -22.33 9.03
N ARG A 146 -19.13 -23.37 9.86
CA ARG A 146 -19.05 -24.76 9.40
C ARG A 146 -20.28 -25.17 8.59
N GLU A 147 -21.48 -24.85 9.07
CA GLU A 147 -22.72 -25.09 8.33
C GLU A 147 -22.73 -24.35 6.98
N THR A 148 -22.22 -23.13 6.95
CA THR A 148 -22.16 -22.33 5.72
C THR A 148 -21.14 -22.91 4.73
N LEU A 149 -20.01 -23.40 5.21
CA LEU A 149 -19.03 -24.12 4.37
C LEU A 149 -19.63 -25.39 3.77
N ASN A 150 -20.36 -26.17 4.57
CA ASN A 150 -21.07 -27.36 4.10
C ASN A 150 -22.12 -27.03 3.03
N LYS A 151 -22.92 -25.98 3.26
CA LYS A 151 -23.91 -25.49 2.28
C LYS A 151 -23.26 -25.07 0.96
N ALA A 152 -22.04 -24.53 1.02
CA ALA A 152 -21.25 -24.16 -0.14
C ALA A 152 -20.57 -25.35 -0.85
N GLY A 153 -20.67 -26.57 -0.30
CA GLY A 153 -19.98 -27.74 -0.79
C GLY A 153 -18.46 -27.74 -0.56
N LEU A 154 -18.01 -26.95 0.41
CA LEU A 154 -16.61 -26.83 0.81
C LEU A 154 -16.32 -27.70 2.02
N ARG A 155 -15.03 -27.97 2.28
CA ARG A 155 -14.61 -28.71 3.46
C ARG A 155 -14.87 -27.91 4.74
N GLU A 156 -15.33 -28.57 5.78
CA GLU A 156 -15.61 -27.96 7.09
C GLU A 156 -14.38 -27.32 7.75
N ASP A 157 -13.19 -27.85 7.47
CA ASP A 157 -11.94 -27.35 8.00
C ASP A 157 -11.43 -26.09 7.29
N GLY A 158 -12.08 -25.68 6.19
CA GLY A 158 -11.72 -24.52 5.40
C GLY A 158 -10.37 -24.63 4.70
N LYS A 159 -9.79 -25.82 4.67
CA LYS A 159 -8.51 -26.08 4.00
C LYS A 159 -8.72 -26.55 2.57
N SER A 160 -7.77 -26.20 1.74
CA SER A 160 -7.73 -26.58 0.34
C SER A 160 -6.39 -27.19 -0.03
N VAL A 161 -6.41 -28.05 -1.04
CA VAL A 161 -5.19 -28.56 -1.64
C VAL A 161 -4.61 -27.47 -2.54
N LEU A 162 -3.34 -27.18 -2.39
CA LEU A 162 -2.62 -26.24 -3.23
C LEU A 162 -1.49 -26.92 -3.98
N TYR A 163 -1.16 -26.36 -5.13
CA TYR A 163 -0.02 -26.74 -5.95
C TYR A 163 0.95 -25.57 -6.05
N ASP A 164 2.24 -25.88 -6.05
CA ASP A 164 3.29 -24.89 -6.24
C ASP A 164 3.31 -24.43 -7.70
N GLY A 165 3.20 -23.14 -7.94
CA GLY A 165 3.22 -22.57 -9.28
C GLY A 165 4.52 -22.75 -10.05
N ARG A 166 5.65 -22.97 -9.36
CA ARG A 166 6.96 -23.16 -9.99
C ARG A 166 7.22 -24.59 -10.39
N THR A 167 6.87 -25.55 -9.52
CA THR A 167 7.19 -26.97 -9.70
C THR A 167 5.99 -27.77 -10.18
N GLY A 168 4.77 -27.26 -9.98
CA GLY A 168 3.53 -27.99 -10.23
C GLY A 168 3.24 -29.12 -9.25
N GLN A 169 4.05 -29.25 -8.19
CA GLN A 169 3.88 -30.26 -7.16
C GLN A 169 2.83 -29.85 -6.14
N LYS A 170 2.10 -30.83 -5.62
CA LYS A 170 1.17 -30.63 -4.52
C LYS A 170 1.95 -30.25 -3.24
N PHE A 171 1.41 -29.35 -2.43
CA PHE A 171 1.94 -29.09 -1.09
C PHE A 171 1.74 -30.30 -0.18
N ASP A 172 2.71 -30.52 0.72
CA ASP A 172 2.67 -31.67 1.65
C ASP A 172 1.46 -31.60 2.58
N ASN A 173 1.07 -30.39 2.98
CA ASN A 173 -0.08 -30.15 3.86
C ASN A 173 -1.14 -29.32 3.16
N ASP A 174 -2.39 -29.56 3.51
CA ASP A 174 -3.50 -28.73 3.07
C ASP A 174 -3.43 -27.36 3.73
N VAL A 175 -3.76 -26.32 2.98
CA VAL A 175 -3.60 -24.91 3.35
C VAL A 175 -4.94 -24.23 3.50
N THR A 176 -5.07 -23.36 4.50
CA THR A 176 -6.24 -22.50 4.65
C THR A 176 -6.26 -21.45 3.53
N VAL A 177 -7.33 -21.48 2.74
CA VAL A 177 -7.55 -20.56 1.62
C VAL A 177 -8.94 -19.95 1.75
N GLY A 178 -9.07 -18.69 1.40
CA GLY A 178 -10.37 -18.01 1.40
C GLY A 178 -10.27 -16.59 0.93
N TRP A 179 -11.36 -15.86 1.06
CA TRP A 179 -11.45 -14.46 0.67
C TRP A 179 -11.38 -13.54 1.88
N VAL A 180 -10.50 -12.55 1.81
CA VAL A 180 -10.25 -11.58 2.88
C VAL A 180 -10.23 -10.18 2.32
N TYR A 181 -10.70 -9.22 3.08
CA TYR A 181 -10.63 -7.81 2.74
C TYR A 181 -9.30 -7.21 3.18
N PHE A 182 -8.50 -6.74 2.24
CA PHE A 182 -7.20 -6.12 2.46
C PHE A 182 -7.20 -4.66 2.00
N LEU A 183 -6.52 -3.82 2.77
CA LEU A 183 -6.35 -2.39 2.52
C LEU A 183 -4.89 -2.07 2.25
N LYS A 184 -4.63 -1.29 1.22
CA LYS A 184 -3.35 -0.63 1.01
C LYS A 184 -3.30 0.60 1.91
N LEU A 185 -2.32 0.66 2.80
CA LEU A 185 -2.15 1.79 3.69
C LEU A 185 -1.35 2.92 3.01
N HIS A 186 -1.52 4.16 3.48
CA HIS A 186 -0.81 5.33 2.94
C HIS A 186 0.68 5.38 3.34
N HIS A 187 1.23 4.28 3.82
CA HIS A 187 2.65 4.12 4.13
C HIS A 187 3.38 3.45 2.96
N LEU A 188 3.49 4.19 1.84
CA LEU A 188 4.12 3.72 0.62
C LEU A 188 5.64 3.89 0.72
N VAL A 189 6.38 2.89 0.25
CA VAL A 189 7.85 2.90 0.31
C VAL A 189 8.44 4.04 -0.51
N ASP A 190 7.86 4.39 -1.65
CA ASP A 190 8.35 5.45 -2.53
C ASP A 190 8.32 6.83 -1.87
N ASP A 191 7.41 7.06 -0.93
CA ASP A 191 7.31 8.33 -0.18
C ASP A 191 8.32 8.40 0.98
N LYS A 192 8.91 7.28 1.38
CA LYS A 192 9.81 7.16 2.54
C LYS A 192 11.25 6.87 2.17
N ILE A 193 11.51 6.42 0.94
CA ILE A 193 12.87 6.13 0.49
C ILE A 193 13.65 7.44 0.38
N HIS A 194 14.80 7.47 1.03
CA HIS A 194 15.71 8.61 1.01
C HIS A 194 17.14 8.14 0.86
N ALA A 195 17.88 8.80 -0.02
CA ALA A 195 19.29 8.56 -0.21
C ALA A 195 20.08 9.87 -0.19
N ARG A 196 21.27 9.84 0.39
CA ARG A 196 22.16 10.99 0.46
C ARG A 196 23.58 10.56 0.08
N SER A 197 24.17 11.21 -0.90
CA SER A 197 25.54 10.91 -1.36
C SER A 197 26.61 11.60 -0.52
N THR A 198 26.36 12.83 -0.08
CA THR A 198 27.29 13.64 0.70
C THR A 198 26.56 14.37 1.82
N GLY A 199 27.21 14.50 2.97
CA GLY A 199 26.64 15.21 4.10
C GLY A 199 27.66 15.43 5.21
N PRO A 200 27.38 16.29 6.21
CA PRO A 200 28.25 16.45 7.37
C PRO A 200 28.35 15.11 8.10
N TYR A 201 29.58 14.66 8.32
CA TYR A 201 29.90 13.53 9.17
C TYR A 201 30.05 14.06 10.59
N SER A 202 29.10 13.77 11.46
CA SER A 202 29.33 13.82 12.90
C SER A 202 29.85 12.48 13.37
N CYS A 203 30.34 12.38 14.62
CA CYS A 203 30.94 11.16 15.16
C CYS A 203 30.07 9.93 14.87
N LEU A 204 30.59 8.97 14.12
CA LEU A 204 29.90 7.75 13.69
C LEU A 204 29.32 6.94 14.84
N LEU A 205 30.02 6.93 16.00
CA LEU A 205 29.56 6.26 17.22
C LEU A 205 28.31 6.91 17.80
N TYR A 206 28.22 8.22 17.75
CA TYR A 206 27.07 8.95 18.30
C TYR A 206 25.82 8.79 17.44
N THR A 207 25.96 8.65 16.13
CA THR A 207 24.81 8.44 15.23
C THR A 207 24.28 7.01 15.22
N SER A 208 25.13 6.00 15.51
CA SER A 208 24.68 4.62 15.62
C SER A 208 23.89 4.38 16.92
N ASP A 209 24.34 4.96 18.03
CA ASP A 209 23.65 4.83 19.31
C ASP A 209 22.26 5.49 19.31
N ALA A 210 22.11 6.62 18.60
CA ALA A 210 20.82 7.30 18.45
C ALA A 210 19.81 6.52 17.55
N ALA A 211 20.30 5.65 16.67
CA ALA A 211 19.46 4.81 15.83
C ALA A 211 18.97 3.56 16.57
N ASP A 212 19.76 3.04 17.50
CA ASP A 212 19.44 1.83 18.27
C ASP A 212 18.44 2.10 19.41
N GLU A 213 18.43 3.31 19.99
CA GLU A 213 17.47 3.70 21.02
C GLU A 213 16.02 3.88 20.50
N GLY A 214 15.82 3.97 19.21
CA GLY A 214 14.50 4.12 18.58
C GLY A 214 13.79 2.81 18.26
N LEU A 215 14.39 1.65 18.54
CA LEU A 215 13.87 0.31 18.22
C LEU A 215 13.45 -0.51 19.45
N GLY A 216 13.37 0.10 20.62
CA GLY A 216 12.82 -0.48 21.85
C GLY A 216 11.29 -0.42 21.93
#